data_b1a0b1e78cacb7288edafe6418e64a59
#
_entry.id   b1a0b1e78cacb7288edafe6418e64a59
#
_cell.length_a   1.000
_cell.length_b   1.000
_cell.length_c   1.000
_cell.angle_alpha   90.00
_cell.angle_beta   90.00
_cell.angle_gamma   90.00
#
_symmetry.space_group_name_H-M   'P 1'
#
loop_
_entity.id
_entity.type
_entity.pdbx_description
1 polymer ?
#
loop_
_entity_poly.entity_id
_entity_poly.type
_entity_poly.pdbx_seq_one_letter_code
_entity_poly.pdbx_strand_id
1 'polypeptide(L)'
;MAALTFAPPSRSAPMVRDGARLVVQTWLISRLLMVGVALWVGMTTGRSPGDMLANWDVQHYFDIATHGYVADNSIAFFPGWPLVLRAFSMVGVPMLWAGVCLAVICSAFAAAALYRLGGPIAAVVWLLAPTTVFTMVPYTEAPFCAAAFWAWERARAGRWGAAATLAALACTLRVSGLFLLCALVILALSRRWLGSGRPAVSGASSAAQWGAPSGWSGGSTGGAGARTQAT
;
A
#
# COMPACT_ATOMS: atom_id res chain seq x y z
N MET A 1 -26.63 -15.50 -9.18
CA MET A 1 -25.93 -14.34 -8.65
C MET A 1 -24.76 -14.01 -9.58
N ALA A 2 -24.89 -12.96 -10.39
CA ALA A 2 -23.85 -12.53 -11.33
C ALA A 2 -22.73 -11.86 -10.53
N ALA A 3 -21.53 -12.41 -10.60
CA ALA A 3 -20.34 -11.80 -10.05
C ALA A 3 -20.01 -10.55 -10.88
N LEU A 4 -20.22 -9.38 -10.31
CA LEU A 4 -19.75 -8.11 -10.87
C LEU A 4 -18.22 -8.12 -10.89
N THR A 5 -17.66 -8.49 -12.02
CA THR A 5 -16.22 -8.37 -12.28
C THR A 5 -15.92 -6.89 -12.51
N PHE A 6 -15.57 -6.19 -11.45
CA PHE A 6 -15.09 -4.81 -11.56
C PHE A 6 -13.67 -4.86 -12.14
N ALA A 7 -13.57 -4.73 -13.47
CA ALA A 7 -12.29 -4.44 -14.10
C ALA A 7 -11.93 -2.98 -13.79
N PRO A 8 -10.78 -2.70 -13.16
CA PRO A 8 -10.40 -1.33 -12.90
C PRO A 8 -10.19 -0.61 -14.24
N PRO A 9 -10.69 0.62 -14.39
CA PRO A 9 -10.51 1.38 -15.62
C PRO A 9 -9.01 1.54 -15.92
N SER A 10 -8.61 1.33 -17.16
CA SER A 10 -7.25 1.57 -17.65
C SER A 10 -6.94 3.07 -17.50
N ARG A 11 -6.16 3.42 -16.49
CA ARG A 11 -5.76 4.82 -16.26
C ARG A 11 -4.80 5.23 -17.37
N SER A 12 -5.11 6.30 -18.08
CA SER A 12 -4.21 6.87 -19.09
C SER A 12 -2.88 7.32 -18.44
N ALA A 13 -1.77 7.17 -19.16
CA ALA A 13 -0.43 7.50 -18.66
C ALA A 13 -0.28 8.93 -18.07
N PRO A 14 -0.88 10.00 -18.61
CA PRO A 14 -0.84 11.33 -18.01
C PRO A 14 -1.52 11.37 -16.62
N MET A 15 -2.68 10.77 -16.46
CA MET A 15 -3.42 10.74 -15.18
C MET A 15 -2.64 10.01 -14.06
N VAL A 16 -1.85 8.99 -14.41
CA VAL A 16 -0.99 8.29 -13.45
C VAL A 16 0.17 9.20 -12.99
N ARG A 17 0.77 9.96 -13.92
CA ARG A 17 1.86 10.89 -13.59
C ARG A 17 1.39 12.02 -12.68
N ASP A 18 0.22 12.58 -12.95
CA ASP A 18 -0.36 13.67 -12.14
C ASP A 18 -0.74 13.18 -10.73
N GLY A 19 -1.28 11.97 -10.62
CA GLY A 19 -1.56 11.35 -9.32
C GLY A 19 -0.31 11.08 -8.49
N ALA A 20 0.77 10.60 -9.09
CA ALA A 20 2.05 10.39 -8.40
C ALA A 20 2.67 11.73 -7.96
N ARG A 21 2.62 12.75 -8.82
CA ARG A 21 3.09 14.10 -8.51
C ARG A 21 2.34 14.69 -7.31
N LEU A 22 1.02 14.56 -7.28
CA LEU A 22 0.20 15.00 -6.15
C LEU A 22 0.64 14.35 -4.84
N VAL A 23 0.87 13.03 -4.82
CA VAL A 23 1.31 12.31 -3.61
C VAL A 23 2.69 12.80 -3.14
N VAL A 24 3.65 12.97 -4.05
CA VAL A 24 4.98 13.49 -3.72
C VAL A 24 4.90 14.92 -3.17
N GLN A 25 4.12 15.79 -3.82
CA GLN A 25 3.92 17.16 -3.35
C GLN A 25 3.27 17.20 -1.96
N THR A 26 2.22 16.41 -1.74
CA THR A 26 1.56 16.31 -0.42
C THR A 26 2.53 15.78 0.63
N TRP A 27 3.34 14.77 0.31
CA TRP A 27 4.36 14.26 1.23
C TRP A 27 5.37 15.35 1.59
N LEU A 28 5.93 16.08 0.62
CA LEU A 28 6.87 17.18 0.87
C LEU A 28 6.22 18.28 1.71
N ILE A 29 5.04 18.74 1.34
CA ILE A 29 4.32 19.81 2.06
C ILE A 29 4.04 19.38 3.51
N SER A 30 3.58 18.14 3.73
CA SER A 30 3.32 17.65 5.09
C SER A 30 4.59 17.61 5.94
N ARG A 31 5.74 17.22 5.37
CA ARG A 31 7.03 17.22 6.09
C ARG A 31 7.51 18.64 6.40
N LEU A 32 7.44 19.54 5.43
CA LEU A 32 7.82 20.94 5.63
C LEU A 32 6.94 21.63 6.68
N LEU A 33 5.64 21.38 6.63
CA LEU A 33 4.71 21.90 7.63
C LEU A 33 5.05 21.41 9.04
N MET A 34 5.31 20.11 9.20
CA MET A 34 5.70 19.54 10.50
C MET A 34 7.02 20.09 11.02
N VAL A 35 8.03 20.25 10.15
CA VAL A 35 9.28 20.91 10.50
C VAL A 35 9.03 22.36 10.91
N GLY A 36 8.21 23.10 10.16
CA GLY A 36 7.85 24.48 10.49
C GLY A 36 7.17 24.59 11.85
N VAL A 37 6.22 23.71 12.16
CA VAL A 37 5.55 23.66 13.47
C VAL A 37 6.55 23.30 14.58
N ALA A 38 7.43 22.32 14.36
CA ALA A 38 8.45 21.94 15.34
C ALA A 38 9.42 23.09 15.63
N LEU A 39 9.87 23.81 14.61
CA LEU A 39 10.71 25.01 14.77
C LEU A 39 9.98 26.12 15.51
N TRP A 40 8.72 26.39 15.18
CA TRP A 40 7.92 27.38 15.86
C TRP A 40 7.72 27.06 17.35
N VAL A 41 7.38 25.81 17.67
CA VAL A 41 7.25 25.33 19.06
C VAL A 41 8.61 25.44 19.79
N GLY A 42 9.72 25.04 19.15
CA GLY A 42 11.05 25.17 19.72
C GLY A 42 11.40 26.62 20.07
N MET A 43 11.13 27.57 19.15
CA MET A 43 11.36 28.99 19.39
C MET A 43 10.49 29.57 20.50
N THR A 44 9.24 29.17 20.62
CA THR A 44 8.31 29.69 21.63
C THR A 44 8.50 29.08 23.02
N THR A 45 8.96 27.82 23.08
CA THR A 45 9.13 27.09 24.35
C THR A 45 10.58 26.99 24.82
N GLY A 46 11.55 27.37 24.00
CA GLY A 46 12.98 27.23 24.27
C GLY A 46 13.48 25.78 24.27
N ARG A 47 12.67 24.80 23.83
CA ARG A 47 13.04 23.39 23.78
C ARG A 47 13.90 23.09 22.57
N SER A 48 14.91 22.24 22.74
CA SER A 48 15.70 21.78 21.59
C SER A 48 14.91 20.82 20.71
N PRO A 49 15.20 20.74 19.39
CA PRO A 49 14.59 19.72 18.53
C PRO A 49 14.80 18.31 19.04
N GLY A 50 15.95 18.02 19.65
CA GLY A 50 16.25 16.73 20.26
C GLY A 50 15.28 16.38 21.39
N ASP A 51 15.02 17.32 22.30
CA ASP A 51 14.10 17.11 23.42
C ASP A 51 12.65 16.92 22.96
N MET A 52 12.27 17.57 21.85
CA MET A 52 10.91 17.41 21.30
C MET A 52 10.73 16.07 20.60
N LEU A 53 11.75 15.56 19.92
CA LEU A 53 11.69 14.32 19.15
C LEU A 53 11.97 13.07 20.00
N ALA A 54 12.69 13.20 21.13
CA ALA A 54 13.07 12.10 22.01
C ALA A 54 12.09 11.91 23.18
N ASN A 55 10.79 12.13 22.96
CA ASN A 55 9.78 11.97 24.00
C ASN A 55 9.07 10.60 23.93
N TRP A 56 8.43 10.21 25.04
CA TRP A 56 7.57 9.03 25.19
C TRP A 56 8.25 7.73 24.76
N ASP A 57 7.68 6.98 23.87
CA ASP A 57 8.16 5.67 23.45
C ASP A 57 9.57 5.70 22.83
N VAL A 58 10.03 6.85 22.32
CA VAL A 58 11.38 7.00 21.77
C VAL A 58 12.44 6.68 22.82
N GLN A 59 12.24 7.14 24.06
CA GLN A 59 13.17 6.86 25.16
C GLN A 59 13.25 5.35 25.44
N HIS A 60 12.12 4.66 25.45
CA HIS A 60 12.10 3.21 25.63
C HIS A 60 12.85 2.48 24.49
N TYR A 61 12.68 2.92 23.24
CA TYR A 61 13.44 2.35 22.12
C TYR A 61 14.96 2.57 22.26
N PHE A 62 15.38 3.76 22.74
CA PHE A 62 16.79 4.06 22.96
C PHE A 62 17.37 3.27 24.14
N ASP A 63 16.62 3.13 25.21
CA ASP A 63 17.02 2.34 26.38
C ASP A 63 17.19 0.87 26.00
N ILE A 64 16.23 0.28 25.29
CA ILE A 64 16.33 -1.10 24.81
C ILE A 64 17.50 -1.26 23.82
N ALA A 65 17.70 -0.28 22.91
CA ALA A 65 18.81 -0.32 21.97
C ALA A 65 20.18 -0.29 22.67
N THR A 66 20.29 0.40 23.80
CA THR A 66 21.54 0.59 24.56
C THR A 66 21.76 -0.53 25.57
N HIS A 67 20.77 -0.82 26.40
CA HIS A 67 20.90 -1.71 27.57
C HIS A 67 20.20 -3.06 27.38
N GLY A 68 19.36 -3.23 26.34
CA GLY A 68 18.52 -4.41 26.17
C GLY A 68 17.24 -4.36 27.02
N TYR A 69 16.58 -5.50 27.14
CA TYR A 69 15.31 -5.65 27.88
C TYR A 69 15.56 -5.83 29.40
N VAL A 70 16.01 -4.78 30.04
CA VAL A 70 16.36 -4.80 31.50
C VAL A 70 15.16 -4.34 32.33
N ALA A 71 14.36 -3.39 31.86
CA ALA A 71 13.23 -2.86 32.62
C ALA A 71 11.95 -3.70 32.35
N ASP A 72 11.11 -3.89 33.37
CA ASP A 72 9.89 -4.71 33.28
C ASP A 72 8.90 -4.23 32.20
N ASN A 73 8.83 -2.91 31.97
CA ASN A 73 7.97 -2.33 30.94
C ASN A 73 8.54 -2.45 29.51
N SER A 74 9.81 -2.83 29.36
CA SER A 74 10.46 -2.99 28.05
C SER A 74 9.85 -4.12 27.23
N ILE A 75 9.23 -5.13 27.85
CA ILE A 75 8.61 -6.30 27.20
C ILE A 75 7.48 -5.89 26.23
N ALA A 76 6.84 -4.73 26.44
CA ALA A 76 5.80 -4.22 25.56
C ALA A 76 6.32 -3.77 24.18
N PHE A 77 7.62 -3.56 24.04
CA PHE A 77 8.26 -3.03 22.82
C PHE A 77 8.90 -4.15 22.00
N PHE A 78 8.60 -4.19 20.71
CA PHE A 78 9.13 -5.21 19.80
C PHE A 78 10.59 -4.94 19.43
N PRO A 79 11.42 -6.00 19.24
CA PRO A 79 12.86 -5.86 19.13
C PRO A 79 13.35 -5.26 17.79
N GLY A 80 12.57 -5.31 16.74
CA GLY A 80 13.02 -4.91 15.39
C GLY A 80 13.50 -3.47 15.33
N TRP A 81 12.76 -2.55 15.92
CA TRP A 81 13.13 -1.13 15.88
C TRP A 81 14.36 -0.80 16.74
N PRO A 82 14.43 -1.19 18.01
CA PRO A 82 15.64 -1.00 18.83
C PRO A 82 16.90 -1.61 18.20
N LEU A 83 16.80 -2.78 17.59
CA LEU A 83 17.95 -3.41 16.92
C LEU A 83 18.45 -2.58 15.72
N VAL A 84 17.56 -2.01 14.93
CA VAL A 84 17.93 -1.12 13.82
C VAL A 84 18.62 0.13 14.36
N LEU A 85 18.08 0.78 15.39
CA LEU A 85 18.69 1.97 16.02
C LEU A 85 20.06 1.65 16.60
N ARG A 86 20.21 0.51 17.26
CA ARG A 86 21.49 0.02 17.78
C ARG A 86 22.51 -0.17 16.67
N ALA A 87 22.12 -0.77 15.54
CA ALA A 87 23.02 -0.98 14.40
C ALA A 87 23.59 0.34 13.86
N PHE A 88 22.77 1.40 13.78
CA PHE A 88 23.23 2.73 13.39
C PHE A 88 24.15 3.36 14.45
N SER A 89 23.84 3.19 15.71
CA SER A 89 24.70 3.66 16.82
C SER A 89 26.08 3.02 16.79
N MET A 90 26.18 1.73 16.44
CA MET A 90 27.47 1.02 16.35
C MET A 90 28.39 1.56 15.25
N VAL A 91 27.82 2.21 14.21
CA VAL A 91 28.60 2.87 13.14
C VAL A 91 28.76 4.38 13.38
N GLY A 92 28.47 4.86 14.60
CA GLY A 92 28.67 6.25 15.00
C GLY A 92 27.54 7.22 14.59
N VAL A 93 26.42 6.72 14.10
CA VAL A 93 25.27 7.58 13.75
C VAL A 93 24.36 7.71 14.99
N PRO A 94 24.05 8.95 15.45
CA PRO A 94 23.17 9.16 16.59
C PRO A 94 21.79 8.55 16.36
N MET A 95 21.29 7.73 17.29
CA MET A 95 20.03 6.99 17.19
C MET A 95 18.83 7.88 16.85
N LEU A 96 18.79 9.09 17.41
CA LEU A 96 17.73 10.05 17.16
C LEU A 96 17.61 10.39 15.67
N TRP A 97 18.72 10.79 15.06
CA TRP A 97 18.73 11.20 13.65
C TRP A 97 18.58 10.02 12.70
N ALA A 98 19.18 8.88 13.04
CA ALA A 98 18.94 7.62 12.30
C ALA A 98 17.45 7.27 12.29
N GLY A 99 16.79 7.33 13.44
CA GLY A 99 15.37 7.03 13.59
C GLY A 99 14.48 8.01 12.82
N VAL A 100 14.76 9.32 12.89
CA VAL A 100 14.03 10.35 12.14
C VAL A 100 14.19 10.13 10.62
N CYS A 101 15.42 9.96 10.14
CA CYS A 101 15.67 9.72 8.71
C CYS A 101 14.95 8.47 8.21
N LEU A 102 15.05 7.36 8.95
CA LEU A 102 14.36 6.12 8.60
C LEU A 102 12.84 6.29 8.62
N ALA A 103 12.27 6.97 9.62
CA ALA A 103 10.83 7.23 9.67
C ALA A 103 10.37 8.05 8.46
N VAL A 104 11.09 9.11 8.10
CA VAL A 104 10.79 9.95 6.93
C VAL A 104 10.87 9.13 5.63
N ILE A 105 11.93 8.34 5.45
CA ILE A 105 12.10 7.48 4.26
C ILE A 105 10.97 6.44 4.21
N CYS A 106 10.72 5.73 5.31
CA CYS A 106 9.64 4.73 5.38
C CYS A 106 8.27 5.34 5.10
N SER A 107 8.02 6.59 5.53
CA SER A 107 6.76 7.28 5.24
C SER A 107 6.55 7.52 3.74
N ALA A 108 7.60 7.82 2.98
CA ALA A 108 7.54 7.94 1.52
C ALA A 108 7.22 6.58 0.87
N PHE A 109 7.87 5.50 1.34
CA PHE A 109 7.58 4.14 0.88
C PHE A 109 6.14 3.72 1.20
N ALA A 110 5.63 4.05 2.39
CA ALA A 110 4.24 3.77 2.78
C ALA A 110 3.25 4.51 1.88
N ALA A 111 3.49 5.81 1.61
CA ALA A 111 2.67 6.60 0.69
C ALA A 111 2.68 6.03 -0.74
N ALA A 112 3.84 5.57 -1.23
CA ALA A 112 3.98 4.92 -2.52
C ALA A 112 3.19 3.60 -2.60
N ALA A 113 3.20 2.79 -1.54
CA ALA A 113 2.40 1.57 -1.47
C ALA A 113 0.89 1.88 -1.48
N LEU A 114 0.45 2.84 -0.69
CA LEU A 114 -0.96 3.28 -0.66
C LEU A 114 -1.41 3.85 -2.00
N TYR A 115 -0.57 4.61 -2.69
CA TYR A 115 -0.84 5.07 -4.05
C TYR A 115 -1.10 3.91 -5.00
N ARG A 116 -0.33 2.83 -4.91
CA ARG A 116 -0.52 1.62 -5.73
C ARG A 116 -1.76 0.82 -5.34
N LEU A 117 -2.12 0.81 -4.06
CA LEU A 117 -3.26 0.06 -3.53
C LEU A 117 -4.60 0.76 -3.76
N GLY A 118 -4.68 2.06 -3.49
CA GLY A 118 -5.94 2.82 -3.46
C GLY A 118 -5.91 4.12 -4.26
N GLY A 119 -4.81 4.41 -5.00
CA GLY A 119 -4.66 5.63 -5.79
C GLY A 119 -4.24 6.85 -4.97
N PRO A 120 -4.20 8.04 -5.61
CA PRO A 120 -3.66 9.25 -4.99
C PRO A 120 -4.44 9.68 -3.76
N ILE A 121 -5.77 9.55 -3.75
CA ILE A 121 -6.62 9.98 -2.64
C ILE A 121 -6.29 9.20 -1.36
N ALA A 122 -6.11 7.87 -1.45
CA ALA A 122 -5.76 7.06 -0.28
C ALA A 122 -4.42 7.48 0.34
N ALA A 123 -3.41 7.76 -0.49
CA ALA A 123 -2.11 8.23 -0.02
C ALA A 123 -2.19 9.64 0.58
N VAL A 124 -2.93 10.56 -0.05
CA VAL A 124 -3.10 11.94 0.43
C VAL A 124 -3.82 11.97 1.78
N VAL A 125 -4.93 11.24 1.93
CA VAL A 125 -5.68 11.16 3.19
C VAL A 125 -4.80 10.62 4.32
N TRP A 126 -4.01 9.57 4.04
CA TRP A 126 -3.07 9.03 5.03
C TRP A 126 -1.97 10.03 5.40
N LEU A 127 -1.41 10.77 4.42
CA LEU A 127 -0.37 11.78 4.66
C LEU A 127 -0.87 13.01 5.45
N LEU A 128 -2.15 13.33 5.35
CA LEU A 128 -2.78 14.46 6.04
C LEU A 128 -3.51 14.05 7.33
N ALA A 129 -3.50 12.77 7.69
CA ALA A 129 -4.09 12.31 8.95
C ALA A 129 -3.36 12.95 10.15
N PRO A 130 -4.05 13.32 11.23
CA PRO A 130 -3.43 13.91 12.42
C PRO A 130 -2.32 13.05 13.02
N THR A 131 -2.42 11.73 12.88
CA THR A 131 -1.43 10.76 13.35
C THR A 131 -0.15 10.72 12.50
N THR A 132 -0.10 11.43 11.37
CA THR A 132 1.08 11.46 10.49
C THR A 132 2.31 12.07 11.18
N VAL A 133 2.14 12.83 12.26
CA VAL A 133 3.24 13.33 13.08
C VAL A 133 4.16 12.19 13.56
N PHE A 134 3.59 11.03 13.89
CA PHE A 134 4.35 9.84 14.31
C PHE A 134 5.18 9.20 13.18
N THR A 135 5.03 9.66 11.95
CA THR A 135 5.86 9.23 10.82
C THR A 135 7.08 10.12 10.58
N MET A 136 7.33 11.10 11.46
CA MET A 136 8.54 11.94 11.47
C MET A 136 9.40 11.76 12.71
N VAL A 137 8.85 11.24 13.79
CA VAL A 137 9.58 10.91 15.01
C VAL A 137 10.15 9.49 14.92
N PRO A 138 11.17 9.12 15.70
CA PRO A 138 11.78 7.79 15.64
C PRO A 138 10.90 6.70 16.26
N TYR A 139 9.66 6.61 15.77
CA TYR A 139 8.67 5.61 16.15
C TYR A 139 8.59 4.47 15.13
N THR A 140 7.86 3.42 15.48
CA THR A 140 7.65 2.24 14.63
C THR A 140 6.56 2.41 13.59
N GLU A 141 5.78 3.50 13.63
CA GLU A 141 4.62 3.74 12.77
C GLU A 141 4.99 3.76 11.29
N ALA A 142 5.97 4.57 10.91
CA ALA A 142 6.36 4.69 9.51
C ALA A 142 6.98 3.40 8.95
N PRO A 143 7.97 2.75 9.60
CA PRO A 143 8.52 1.48 9.12
C PRO A 143 7.49 0.36 9.13
N PHE A 144 6.59 0.31 10.13
CA PHE A 144 5.49 -0.65 10.15
C PHE A 144 4.53 -0.43 8.96
N CYS A 145 4.06 0.80 8.74
CA CYS A 145 3.16 1.11 7.61
C CYS A 145 3.82 0.80 6.26
N ALA A 146 5.11 1.11 6.10
CA ALA A 146 5.83 0.76 4.89
C ALA A 146 5.85 -0.77 4.67
N ALA A 147 6.25 -1.53 5.67
CA ALA A 147 6.29 -2.99 5.58
C ALA A 147 4.89 -3.59 5.32
N ALA A 148 3.88 -3.13 6.06
CA ALA A 148 2.52 -3.65 6.00
C ALA A 148 1.83 -3.35 4.66
N PHE A 149 1.91 -2.11 4.17
CA PHE A 149 1.26 -1.73 2.92
C PHE A 149 1.93 -2.39 1.71
N TRP A 150 3.27 -2.50 1.70
CA TRP A 150 3.97 -3.24 0.67
C TRP A 150 3.72 -4.75 0.76
N ALA A 151 3.62 -5.34 1.97
CA ALA A 151 3.24 -6.75 2.12
C ALA A 151 1.89 -7.03 1.46
N TRP A 152 0.91 -6.17 1.73
CA TRP A 152 -0.43 -6.28 1.15
C TRP A 152 -0.42 -6.11 -0.37
N GLU A 153 0.32 -5.12 -0.89
CA GLU A 153 0.48 -4.89 -2.32
C GLU A 153 1.13 -6.09 -3.01
N ARG A 154 2.22 -6.63 -2.45
CA ARG A 154 2.89 -7.83 -2.99
C ARG A 154 1.97 -9.05 -2.98
N ALA A 155 1.20 -9.26 -1.93
CA ALA A 155 0.23 -10.35 -1.85
C ALA A 155 -0.85 -10.21 -2.93
N ARG A 156 -1.38 -8.99 -3.13
CA ARG A 156 -2.33 -8.72 -4.23
C ARG A 156 -1.75 -8.97 -5.60
N ALA A 157 -0.47 -8.69 -5.79
CA ALA A 157 0.28 -8.96 -7.01
C ALA A 157 0.68 -10.44 -7.16
N GLY A 158 0.32 -11.32 -6.23
CA GLY A 158 0.68 -12.75 -6.25
C GLY A 158 2.14 -13.03 -5.83
N ARG A 159 2.89 -12.04 -5.38
CA ARG A 159 4.30 -12.17 -4.96
C ARG A 159 4.38 -12.56 -3.48
N TRP A 160 3.97 -13.79 -3.17
CA TRP A 160 3.79 -14.27 -1.80
C TRP A 160 5.08 -14.31 -0.98
N GLY A 161 6.24 -14.64 -1.60
CA GLY A 161 7.53 -14.63 -0.91
C GLY A 161 7.88 -13.25 -0.38
N ALA A 162 7.80 -12.21 -1.23
CA ALA A 162 8.03 -10.83 -0.81
C ALA A 162 6.99 -10.36 0.22
N ALA A 163 5.73 -10.76 0.07
CA ALA A 163 4.68 -10.44 1.03
C ALA A 163 4.97 -11.05 2.41
N ALA A 164 5.41 -12.30 2.47
CA ALA A 164 5.76 -12.99 3.70
C ALA A 164 6.96 -12.35 4.41
N THR A 165 8.02 -12.00 3.66
CA THR A 165 9.20 -11.32 4.21
C THR A 165 8.84 -9.96 4.82
N LEU A 166 8.03 -9.16 4.11
CA LEU A 166 7.58 -7.85 4.61
C LEU A 166 6.64 -7.98 5.80
N ALA A 167 5.78 -9.00 5.82
CA ALA A 167 4.91 -9.29 6.97
C ALA A 167 5.73 -9.73 8.19
N ALA A 168 6.74 -10.57 8.00
CA ALA A 168 7.67 -10.95 9.08
C ALA A 168 8.40 -9.72 9.64
N LEU A 169 8.87 -8.82 8.77
CA LEU A 169 9.46 -7.55 9.21
C LEU A 169 8.44 -6.71 10.01
N ALA A 170 7.20 -6.59 9.55
CA ALA A 170 6.15 -5.87 10.28
C ALA A 170 5.89 -6.49 11.67
N CYS A 171 5.93 -7.83 11.81
CA CYS A 171 5.79 -8.52 13.09
C CYS A 171 6.93 -8.20 14.08
N THR A 172 8.15 -7.92 13.60
CA THR A 172 9.26 -7.53 14.49
C THR A 172 9.14 -6.10 15.00
N LEU A 173 8.28 -5.29 14.38
CA LEU A 173 8.11 -3.88 14.72
C LEU A 173 6.95 -3.63 15.69
N ARG A 174 5.83 -4.34 15.50
CA ARG A 174 4.58 -4.12 16.28
C ARG A 174 3.71 -5.39 16.33
N VAL A 175 2.94 -5.52 17.41
CA VAL A 175 1.92 -6.59 17.54
C VAL A 175 0.91 -6.58 16.38
N SER A 176 0.62 -5.41 15.81
CA SER A 176 -0.26 -5.26 14.64
C SER A 176 0.22 -6.05 13.42
N GLY A 177 1.52 -6.40 13.35
CA GLY A 177 2.07 -7.27 12.33
C GLY A 177 1.47 -8.68 12.35
N LEU A 178 1.10 -9.20 13.52
CA LEU A 178 0.43 -10.49 13.64
C LEU A 178 -0.96 -10.47 13.00
N PHE A 179 -1.73 -9.38 13.18
CA PHE A 179 -3.03 -9.23 12.52
C PHE A 179 -2.88 -9.13 11.00
N LEU A 180 -1.84 -8.44 10.51
CA LEU A 180 -1.50 -8.42 9.10
C LEU A 180 -1.19 -9.82 8.58
N LEU A 181 -0.37 -10.59 9.30
CA LEU A 181 -0.01 -11.96 8.94
C LEU A 181 -1.27 -12.85 8.84
N CYS A 182 -2.16 -12.79 9.83
CA CYS A 182 -3.44 -13.50 9.79
C CYS A 182 -4.28 -13.10 8.57
N ALA A 183 -4.38 -11.81 8.27
CA ALA A 183 -5.12 -11.33 7.11
C ALA A 183 -4.52 -11.82 5.78
N LEU A 184 -3.19 -11.88 5.67
CA LEU A 184 -2.50 -12.41 4.50
C LEU A 184 -2.70 -13.92 4.34
N VAL A 185 -2.71 -14.69 5.44
CA VAL A 185 -3.01 -16.12 5.43
C VAL A 185 -4.43 -16.36 4.94
N ILE A 186 -5.41 -15.63 5.48
CA ILE A 186 -6.81 -15.72 5.03
C ILE A 186 -6.92 -15.38 3.54
N LEU A 187 -6.24 -14.35 3.07
CA LEU A 187 -6.22 -13.97 1.66
C LEU A 187 -5.59 -15.07 0.77
N ALA A 188 -4.53 -15.73 1.24
CA ALA A 188 -3.88 -16.83 0.51
C ALA A 188 -4.78 -18.06 0.41
N LEU A 189 -5.44 -18.42 1.50
CA LEU A 189 -6.37 -19.55 1.55
C LEU A 189 -7.60 -19.29 0.67
N SER A 190 -8.21 -18.12 0.76
CA SER A 190 -9.38 -17.77 -0.05
C SER A 190 -9.06 -17.80 -1.56
N ARG A 191 -7.88 -17.36 -1.96
CA ARG A 191 -7.46 -17.44 -3.38
C ARG A 191 -7.26 -18.88 -3.85
N ARG A 192 -6.73 -19.78 -3.01
CA ARG A 192 -6.63 -21.20 -3.32
C ARG A 192 -8.01 -21.83 -3.50
N TRP A 193 -8.94 -21.54 -2.59
CA TRP A 193 -10.32 -22.05 -2.65
C TRP A 193 -11.06 -21.61 -3.91
N LEU A 194 -10.99 -20.33 -4.26
CA LEU A 194 -11.60 -19.76 -5.47
C LEU A 194 -10.92 -20.25 -6.76
N GLY A 195 -9.64 -20.59 -6.71
CA GLY A 195 -8.88 -21.14 -7.83
C GLY A 195 -9.15 -22.63 -8.06
N SER A 196 -9.40 -23.41 -7.02
CA SER A 196 -9.67 -24.84 -7.12
C SER A 196 -11.13 -25.16 -7.51
N GLY A 197 -12.04 -24.21 -7.37
CA GLY A 197 -13.46 -24.35 -7.72
C GLY A 197 -13.83 -23.99 -9.17
N ARG A 198 -12.88 -23.65 -10.02
CA ARG A 198 -13.13 -23.54 -11.45
C ARG A 198 -12.86 -24.92 -12.08
N PRO A 199 -13.92 -25.71 -12.45
CA PRO A 199 -13.69 -26.80 -13.37
C PRO A 199 -13.01 -26.20 -14.60
N ALA A 200 -11.93 -26.82 -15.06
CA ALA A 200 -11.39 -26.54 -16.37
C ALA A 200 -12.54 -26.72 -17.35
N VAL A 201 -13.12 -25.64 -17.81
CA VAL A 201 -13.95 -25.67 -19.00
C VAL A 201 -12.96 -26.01 -20.10
N SER A 202 -12.77 -27.33 -20.31
CA SER A 202 -12.10 -27.82 -21.49
C SER A 202 -12.89 -27.22 -22.66
N GLY A 203 -12.24 -26.35 -23.39
CA GLY A 203 -12.76 -25.82 -24.64
C GLY A 203 -12.87 -26.95 -25.65
N ALA A 204 -13.88 -27.81 -25.45
CA ALA A 204 -14.42 -28.64 -26.50
C ALA A 204 -15.22 -27.69 -27.39
N SER A 205 -14.62 -27.36 -28.51
CA SER A 205 -15.21 -26.72 -29.66
C SER A 205 -16.56 -27.38 -30.00
N SER A 206 -17.66 -26.81 -29.56
CA SER A 206 -18.97 -27.07 -30.15
C SER A 206 -19.35 -25.94 -31.13
N ALA A 207 -18.42 -25.65 -32.03
CA ALA A 207 -18.73 -24.85 -33.24
C ALA A 207 -19.36 -25.70 -34.35
N ALA A 208 -20.07 -26.78 -33.98
CA ALA A 208 -20.70 -27.68 -34.95
C ALA A 208 -22.03 -28.22 -34.42
N GLN A 209 -23.00 -27.36 -34.17
CA GLN A 209 -24.39 -27.79 -34.01
C GLN A 209 -25.43 -26.67 -34.12
N TRP A 210 -25.19 -25.74 -35.00
CA TRP A 210 -26.32 -24.97 -35.57
C TRP A 210 -26.46 -25.36 -37.02
N GLY A 211 -27.17 -26.50 -37.23
CA GLY A 211 -27.67 -26.90 -38.54
C GLY A 211 -28.52 -25.76 -39.12
N ALA A 212 -28.10 -25.22 -40.23
CA ALA A 212 -28.93 -24.35 -41.05
C ALA A 212 -30.19 -25.09 -41.45
N PRO A 213 -31.40 -24.55 -41.30
CA PRO A 213 -32.57 -25.13 -41.89
C PRO A 213 -32.48 -24.99 -43.41
N SER A 214 -32.31 -26.13 -44.06
CA SER A 214 -32.51 -26.28 -45.50
C SER A 214 -33.99 -26.05 -45.82
N GLY A 215 -34.25 -25.09 -46.69
CA GLY A 215 -35.55 -25.05 -47.36
C GLY A 215 -36.21 -23.68 -47.42
N TRP A 216 -35.81 -22.88 -48.36
CA TRP A 216 -36.73 -21.98 -49.08
C TRP A 216 -36.31 -21.91 -50.55
N SER A 217 -36.93 -22.80 -51.34
CA SER A 217 -36.97 -22.74 -52.77
C SER A 217 -38.26 -21.99 -53.16
N GLY A 218 -38.14 -21.09 -54.05
CA GLY A 218 -39.28 -20.80 -54.97
C GLY A 218 -39.81 -19.39 -54.88
N GLY A 219 -39.80 -18.74 -56.07
CA GLY A 219 -40.71 -17.66 -56.39
C GLY A 219 -40.09 -16.56 -57.22
N SER A 220 -39.80 -16.86 -58.49
CA SER A 220 -39.68 -15.88 -59.60
C SER A 220 -41.02 -15.32 -59.96
N THR A 221 -41.19 -14.03 -60.16
CA THR A 221 -42.01 -13.22 -61.05
C THR A 221 -41.74 -11.78 -60.65
N GLY A 222 -41.24 -10.84 -61.55
CA GLY A 222 -41.82 -10.46 -62.80
C GLY A 222 -42.51 -9.11 -62.61
N GLY A 223 -42.05 -8.04 -63.27
CA GLY A 223 -42.78 -6.78 -63.42
C GLY A 223 -41.93 -5.55 -63.08
N ALA A 224 -41.23 -4.99 -64.02
CA ALA A 224 -41.52 -3.93 -64.95
C ALA A 224 -42.14 -2.64 -64.36
N GLY A 225 -41.41 -1.53 -64.52
CA GLY A 225 -42.13 -0.29 -64.76
C GLY A 225 -41.62 1.00 -64.13
N ALA A 226 -41.04 1.86 -65.00
CA ALA A 226 -41.20 3.31 -65.06
C ALA A 226 -40.57 4.21 -64.00
N ARG A 227 -39.49 4.92 -64.36
CA ARG A 227 -39.39 6.34 -64.80
C ARG A 227 -40.28 7.36 -64.05
N THR A 228 -39.65 8.36 -63.49
CA THR A 228 -39.73 9.82 -63.75
C THR A 228 -39.00 10.52 -62.67
N GLN A 229 -37.96 11.25 -62.86
CA GLN A 229 -37.63 12.64 -63.22
C GLN A 229 -38.32 13.72 -62.37
N ALA A 230 -37.38 14.62 -61.93
CA ALA A 230 -37.51 16.06 -61.64
C ALA A 230 -38.23 16.42 -60.33
N THR A 231 -37.70 17.25 -59.56
CA THR A 231 -36.98 18.56 -59.64
C THR A 231 -36.09 18.76 -58.50
#